data_7d79c583eb4788e90fce5965290609ce
#
_entry.id   7d79c583eb4788e90fce5965290609ce
#
_cell.length_a   1.000
_cell.length_b   1.000
_cell.length_c   1.000
_cell.angle_alpha   90.00
_cell.angle_beta   90.00
_cell.angle_gamma   90.00
#
_symmetry.space_group_name_H-M   'P 1'
#
loop_
_entity.id
_entity.type
_entity.pdbx_description
1 polymer ?
#
loop_
_entity_poly.entity_id
_entity_poly.type
_entity_poly.pdbx_seq_one_letter_code
_entity_poly.pdbx_strand_id
1 'polypeptide(L)'
;MSESFWLLPFFFVAIAAGFFLGRRESKRRQRRRMASLSKDYVAGINFFLNEEPDKGIEALLKSLDVSEEGLDTHLALGKLFRKRGEFDRAAQLHTHLLEHGDYGRPVQEEIQLELAQDYLASGI
;
A
#
# COMPACT_ATOMS: atom_id res chain seq x y z
N MET A 1 41.16 35.33 9.80
CA MET A 1 40.65 34.00 10.25
C MET A 1 39.29 34.11 10.99
N SER A 2 38.88 35.28 11.39
CA SER A 2 37.59 35.43 12.11
C SER A 2 36.35 35.67 11.24
N GLU A 3 36.53 35.77 9.93
CA GLU A 3 35.40 36.06 9.01
C GLU A 3 34.61 34.85 8.53
N SER A 4 35.18 33.66 8.65
CA SER A 4 34.52 32.40 8.23
C SER A 4 33.55 31.85 9.29
N PHE A 5 33.62 32.35 10.51
CA PHE A 5 32.78 31.85 11.62
C PHE A 5 31.30 32.27 11.49
N TRP A 6 31.04 33.37 10.76
CA TRP A 6 29.68 33.87 10.52
C TRP A 6 28.91 33.08 9.47
N LEU A 7 29.59 32.29 8.63
CA LEU A 7 28.97 31.46 7.58
C LEU A 7 28.45 30.09 8.11
N LEU A 8 28.98 29.61 9.24
CA LEU A 8 28.56 28.35 9.86
C LEU A 8 27.08 28.31 10.27
N PRO A 9 26.52 29.34 10.97
CA PRO A 9 25.09 29.33 11.33
C PRO A 9 24.17 29.41 10.10
N PHE A 10 24.58 30.08 9.02
CA PHE A 10 23.83 30.10 7.77
C PHE A 10 23.78 28.72 7.10
N PHE A 11 24.84 27.94 7.15
CA PHE A 11 24.87 26.56 6.67
C PHE A 11 23.93 25.65 7.44
N PHE A 12 23.91 25.74 8.75
CA PHE A 12 23.01 24.98 9.59
C PHE A 12 21.54 25.34 9.37
N VAL A 13 21.21 26.61 9.19
CA VAL A 13 19.84 27.07 8.89
C VAL A 13 19.40 26.56 7.51
N ALA A 14 20.27 26.59 6.48
CA ALA A 14 19.96 26.08 5.15
C ALA A 14 19.71 24.57 5.16
N ILE A 15 20.54 23.80 5.86
CA ILE A 15 20.37 22.34 6.00
C ILE A 15 19.09 22.01 6.77
N ALA A 16 18.81 22.70 7.87
CA ALA A 16 17.59 22.52 8.65
C ALA A 16 16.34 22.87 7.85
N ALA A 17 16.37 23.98 7.09
CA ALA A 17 15.28 24.38 6.21
C ALA A 17 15.04 23.36 5.09
N GLY A 18 16.09 22.88 4.43
CA GLY A 18 16.01 21.84 3.41
C GLY A 18 15.45 20.53 3.95
N PHE A 19 15.89 20.11 5.11
CA PHE A 19 15.39 18.90 5.79
C PHE A 19 13.91 19.04 6.17
N PHE A 20 13.52 20.19 6.70
CA PHE A 20 12.13 20.45 7.11
C PHE A 20 11.18 20.52 5.91
N LEU A 21 11.59 21.17 4.82
CA LEU A 21 10.83 21.22 3.56
C LEU A 21 10.72 19.86 2.91
N GLY A 22 11.79 19.07 2.88
CA GLY A 22 11.78 17.70 2.37
C GLY A 22 10.83 16.78 3.15
N ARG A 23 10.82 16.90 4.47
CA ARG A 23 9.88 16.15 5.33
C ARG A 23 8.42 16.55 5.12
N ARG A 24 8.18 17.84 4.89
CA ARG A 24 6.83 18.35 4.64
C ARG A 24 6.27 17.86 3.30
N GLU A 25 7.09 17.83 2.27
CA GLU A 25 6.75 17.32 0.94
C GLU A 25 6.44 15.81 0.97
N SER A 26 7.29 15.04 1.64
CA SER A 26 7.12 13.59 1.82
C SER A 26 5.82 13.26 2.56
N LYS A 27 5.50 13.99 3.63
CA LYS A 27 4.23 13.83 4.37
C LYS A 27 3.01 14.20 3.53
N ARG A 28 3.10 15.24 2.68
CA ARG A 28 2.00 15.63 1.78
C ARG A 28 1.74 14.56 0.72
N ARG A 29 2.78 13.99 0.12
CA ARG A 29 2.66 12.88 -0.84
C ARG A 29 2.04 11.65 -0.19
N GLN A 30 2.49 11.30 1.01
CA GLN A 30 1.96 10.17 1.76
C GLN A 30 0.47 10.36 2.13
N ARG A 31 0.07 11.57 2.54
CA ARG A 31 -1.34 11.90 2.82
C ARG A 31 -2.22 11.85 1.58
N ARG A 32 -1.74 12.32 0.42
CA ARG A 32 -2.48 12.23 -0.86
C ARG A 32 -2.66 10.79 -1.31
N ARG A 33 -1.66 9.95 -1.14
CA ARG A 33 -1.73 8.51 -1.46
C ARG A 33 -2.68 7.78 -0.53
N MET A 34 -2.64 8.05 0.77
CA MET A 34 -3.60 7.49 1.73
C MET A 34 -5.04 7.95 1.46
N ALA A 35 -5.24 9.21 1.08
CA ALA A 35 -6.56 9.73 0.72
C ALA A 35 -7.09 9.07 -0.56
N SER A 36 -6.25 8.82 -1.55
CA SER A 36 -6.61 8.09 -2.77
C SER A 36 -6.95 6.64 -2.46
N LEU A 37 -6.11 5.93 -1.70
CA LEU A 37 -6.38 4.57 -1.23
C LEU A 37 -7.69 4.48 -0.46
N SER A 38 -7.99 5.43 0.41
CA SER A 38 -9.22 5.40 1.21
C SER A 38 -10.48 5.57 0.37
N LYS A 39 -10.46 6.36 -0.70
CA LYS A 39 -11.60 6.50 -1.63
C LYS A 39 -11.88 5.20 -2.38
N ASP A 40 -10.86 4.55 -2.90
CA ASP A 40 -10.97 3.30 -3.62
C ASP A 40 -11.41 2.16 -2.70
N TYR A 41 -10.92 2.14 -1.47
CA TYR A 41 -11.37 1.21 -0.43
C TYR A 41 -12.83 1.40 -0.09
N VAL A 42 -13.28 2.64 0.11
CA VAL A 42 -14.68 2.96 0.40
C VAL A 42 -15.57 2.56 -0.78
N ALA A 43 -15.16 2.82 -2.02
CA ALA A 43 -15.88 2.39 -3.20
C ALA A 43 -16.00 0.86 -3.26
N GLY A 44 -14.90 0.13 -3.04
CA GLY A 44 -14.89 -1.33 -3.00
C GLY A 44 -15.80 -1.89 -1.91
N ILE A 45 -15.74 -1.34 -0.71
CA ILE A 45 -16.59 -1.73 0.42
C ILE A 45 -18.07 -1.45 0.12
N ASN A 46 -18.39 -0.33 -0.52
CA ASN A 46 -19.76 -0.01 -0.90
C ASN A 46 -20.35 -1.02 -1.89
N PHE A 47 -19.55 -1.49 -2.85
CA PHE A 47 -19.99 -2.57 -3.75
C PHE A 47 -20.21 -3.89 -3.01
N PHE A 48 -19.41 -4.20 -2.00
CA PHE A 48 -19.62 -5.36 -1.16
C PHE A 48 -20.90 -5.27 -0.34
N LEU A 49 -21.18 -4.11 0.24
CA LEU A 49 -22.39 -3.87 1.03
C LEU A 49 -23.67 -3.89 0.18
N ASN A 50 -23.58 -3.53 -1.09
CA ASN A 50 -24.71 -3.53 -2.04
C ASN A 50 -24.90 -4.89 -2.75
N GLU A 51 -24.32 -5.97 -2.24
CA GLU A 51 -24.44 -7.33 -2.78
C GLU A 51 -23.90 -7.51 -4.22
N GLU A 52 -22.95 -6.66 -4.61
CA GLU A 52 -22.22 -6.76 -5.89
C GLU A 52 -20.72 -7.03 -5.66
N PRO A 53 -20.35 -8.14 -4.99
CA PRO A 53 -18.97 -8.36 -4.57
C PRO A 53 -17.99 -8.53 -5.73
N ASP A 54 -18.42 -9.06 -6.86
CA ASP A 54 -17.55 -9.23 -8.04
C ASP A 54 -17.16 -7.88 -8.65
N LYS A 55 -18.10 -6.94 -8.69
CA LYS A 55 -17.81 -5.56 -9.09
C LYS A 55 -16.89 -4.85 -8.09
N GLY A 56 -17.07 -5.14 -6.81
CA GLY A 56 -16.24 -4.60 -5.74
C GLY A 56 -14.79 -5.04 -5.87
N ILE A 57 -14.53 -6.32 -6.08
CA ILE A 57 -13.17 -6.83 -6.28
C ILE A 57 -12.55 -6.30 -7.58
N GLU A 58 -13.32 -6.23 -8.66
CA GLU A 58 -12.84 -5.69 -9.93
C GLU A 58 -12.45 -4.22 -9.81
N ALA A 59 -13.26 -3.39 -9.14
CA ALA A 59 -12.94 -1.99 -8.87
C ALA A 59 -11.70 -1.85 -7.99
N LEU A 60 -11.57 -2.66 -6.94
CA LEU A 60 -10.40 -2.74 -6.10
C LEU A 60 -9.14 -3.09 -6.90
N LEU A 61 -9.18 -4.13 -7.70
CA LEU A 61 -8.04 -4.58 -8.49
C LEU A 61 -7.59 -3.54 -9.53
N LYS A 62 -8.51 -2.78 -10.10
CA LYS A 62 -8.18 -1.69 -11.03
C LYS A 62 -7.52 -0.50 -10.34
N SER A 63 -7.89 -0.22 -9.12
CA SER A 63 -7.41 0.93 -8.35
C SER A 63 -6.18 0.62 -7.50
N LEU A 64 -5.78 -0.64 -7.40
CA LEU A 64 -4.64 -1.06 -6.61
C LEU A 64 -3.34 -0.44 -7.11
N ASP A 65 -2.78 0.43 -6.30
CA ASP A 65 -1.40 0.83 -6.44
C ASP A 65 -0.50 -0.30 -5.93
N VAL A 66 0.08 -1.05 -6.87
CA VAL A 66 0.98 -2.17 -6.58
C VAL A 66 2.37 -1.74 -6.10
N SER A 67 2.51 -0.49 -5.66
CA SER A 67 3.73 -0.01 -5.02
C SER A 67 3.95 -0.64 -3.65
N GLU A 68 5.20 -0.68 -3.21
CA GLU A 68 5.54 -1.21 -1.88
C GLU A 68 4.82 -0.48 -0.73
N GLU A 69 4.48 0.79 -0.93
CA GLU A 69 3.82 1.62 0.09
C GLU A 69 2.38 1.19 0.41
N GLY A 70 1.69 0.62 -0.58
CA GLY A 70 0.32 0.10 -0.41
C GLY A 70 0.25 -1.37 -0.03
N LEU A 71 1.37 -2.08 -0.06
CA LEU A 71 1.42 -3.53 0.06
C LEU A 71 0.84 -4.03 1.38
N ASP A 72 1.22 -3.45 2.51
CA ASP A 72 0.74 -3.89 3.83
C ASP A 72 -0.79 -3.79 3.94
N THR A 73 -1.36 -2.74 3.38
CA THR A 73 -2.80 -2.54 3.35
C THR A 73 -3.50 -3.60 2.49
N HIS A 74 -2.92 -3.94 1.35
CA HIS A 74 -3.46 -4.96 0.45
C HIS A 74 -3.34 -6.36 1.04
N LEU A 75 -2.24 -6.66 1.71
CA LEU A 75 -2.08 -7.92 2.44
C LEU A 75 -3.07 -8.03 3.60
N ALA A 76 -3.30 -6.95 4.33
CA ALA A 76 -4.31 -6.93 5.40
C ALA A 76 -5.72 -7.17 4.85
N LEU A 77 -6.06 -6.59 3.70
CA LEU A 77 -7.34 -6.83 3.03
C LEU A 77 -7.48 -8.28 2.58
N GLY A 78 -6.45 -8.87 2.00
CA GLY A 78 -6.43 -10.28 1.61
C GLY A 78 -6.66 -11.21 2.80
N LYS A 79 -6.01 -10.96 3.92
CA LYS A 79 -6.22 -11.70 5.18
C LYS A 79 -7.65 -11.55 5.69
N LEU A 80 -8.24 -10.38 5.55
CA LEU A 80 -9.62 -10.14 5.94
C LEU A 80 -10.59 -10.96 5.09
N PHE A 81 -10.41 -11.01 3.78
CA PHE A 81 -11.21 -11.87 2.89
C PHE A 81 -11.12 -13.34 3.31
N ARG A 82 -9.91 -13.84 3.58
CA ARG A 82 -9.70 -15.21 4.06
C ARG A 82 -10.43 -15.49 5.37
N LYS A 83 -10.36 -14.58 6.34
CA LYS A 83 -11.07 -14.70 7.62
C LYS A 83 -12.58 -14.77 7.44
N ARG A 84 -13.11 -14.09 6.44
CA ARG A 84 -14.56 -14.11 6.11
C ARG A 84 -14.98 -15.32 5.29
N GLY A 85 -14.07 -16.21 4.96
CA GLY A 85 -14.33 -17.37 4.12
C GLY A 85 -14.40 -17.06 2.63
N GLU A 86 -14.00 -15.86 2.22
CA GLU A 86 -13.97 -15.40 0.82
C GLU A 86 -12.61 -15.73 0.19
N PHE A 87 -12.29 -17.02 0.12
CA PHE A 87 -10.97 -17.52 -0.27
C PHE A 87 -10.61 -17.18 -1.71
N ASP A 88 -11.57 -17.25 -2.63
CA ASP A 88 -11.36 -16.93 -4.05
C ASP A 88 -10.95 -15.47 -4.23
N ARG A 89 -11.55 -14.57 -3.48
CA ARG A 89 -11.23 -13.15 -3.51
C ARG A 89 -9.89 -12.84 -2.90
N ALA A 90 -9.56 -13.49 -1.80
CA ALA A 90 -8.22 -13.39 -1.22
C ALA A 90 -7.15 -13.86 -2.21
N ALA A 91 -7.36 -15.00 -2.86
CA ALA A 91 -6.45 -15.54 -3.87
C ALA A 91 -6.33 -14.63 -5.09
N GLN A 92 -7.42 -14.04 -5.57
CA GLN A 92 -7.38 -13.07 -6.67
C GLN A 92 -6.55 -11.84 -6.32
N LEU A 93 -6.70 -11.31 -5.12
CA LEU A 93 -5.92 -10.16 -4.65
C LEU A 93 -4.43 -10.50 -4.58
N HIS A 94 -4.07 -11.60 -3.96
CA HIS A 94 -2.67 -12.03 -3.83
C HIS A 94 -2.04 -12.35 -5.19
N THR A 95 -2.76 -13.00 -6.08
CA THR A 95 -2.31 -13.25 -7.46
C THR A 95 -2.08 -11.95 -8.22
N HIS A 96 -2.97 -10.99 -8.10
CA HIS A 96 -2.83 -9.68 -8.73
C HIS A 96 -1.57 -8.95 -8.26
N LEU A 97 -1.29 -8.99 -6.95
CA LEU A 97 -0.07 -8.40 -6.39
C LEU A 97 1.20 -9.06 -6.96
N LEU A 98 1.21 -10.38 -7.11
CA LEU A 98 2.34 -11.11 -7.69
C LEU A 98 2.56 -10.78 -9.18
N GLU A 99 1.47 -10.66 -9.95
CA GLU A 99 1.55 -10.45 -11.39
C GLU A 99 1.88 -9.01 -11.78
N HIS A 100 1.41 -8.03 -11.02
CA HIS A 100 1.50 -6.61 -11.38
C HIS A 100 2.49 -5.83 -10.51
N GLY A 101 2.91 -6.36 -9.36
CA GLY A 101 3.88 -5.71 -8.49
C GLY A 101 5.31 -6.10 -8.85
N ASP A 102 6.21 -5.12 -8.83
CA ASP A 102 7.65 -5.35 -8.95
C ASP A 102 8.27 -5.32 -7.56
N TYR A 103 8.16 -6.43 -6.86
CA TYR A 103 8.65 -6.58 -5.50
C TYR A 103 9.96 -7.38 -5.47
N GLY A 104 10.79 -7.08 -4.46
CA GLY A 104 11.95 -7.89 -4.14
C GLY A 104 11.56 -9.32 -3.75
N ARG A 105 12.51 -10.22 -3.83
CA ARG A 105 12.31 -11.65 -3.55
C ARG A 105 11.68 -11.95 -2.17
N PRO A 106 12.09 -11.31 -1.06
CA PRO A 106 11.47 -11.56 0.24
C PRO A 106 9.99 -11.22 0.28
N VAL A 107 9.58 -10.14 -0.40
CA VAL A 107 8.19 -9.71 -0.50
C VAL A 107 7.38 -10.65 -1.38
N GLN A 108 7.93 -11.08 -2.50
CA GLN A 108 7.30 -12.08 -3.37
C GLN A 108 7.04 -13.39 -2.62
N GLU A 109 7.98 -13.85 -1.82
CA GLU A 109 7.83 -15.05 -1.00
C GLU A 109 6.73 -14.89 0.05
N GLU A 110 6.62 -13.71 0.67
CA GLU A 110 5.54 -13.40 1.60
C GLU A 110 4.16 -13.46 0.93
N ILE A 111 4.02 -12.86 -0.24
CA ILE A 111 2.76 -12.88 -1.00
C ILE A 111 2.43 -14.31 -1.44
N GLN A 112 3.41 -15.08 -1.89
CA GLN A 112 3.23 -16.49 -2.25
C GLN A 112 2.77 -17.33 -1.06
N LEU A 113 3.29 -17.06 0.14
CA LEU A 113 2.86 -17.71 1.37
C LEU A 113 1.40 -17.40 1.69
N GLU A 114 0.99 -16.13 1.57
CA GLU A 114 -0.40 -15.73 1.76
C GLU A 114 -1.33 -16.41 0.75
N LEU A 115 -0.92 -16.51 -0.51
CA LEU A 115 -1.68 -17.20 -1.56
C LEU A 115 -1.82 -18.70 -1.25
N ALA A 116 -0.75 -19.35 -0.80
CA ALA A 116 -0.78 -20.74 -0.37
C ALA A 116 -1.75 -20.96 0.80
N GLN A 117 -1.79 -20.04 1.75
CA GLN A 117 -2.73 -20.07 2.88
C GLN A 117 -4.19 -19.91 2.41
N ASP A 118 -4.45 -19.12 1.40
CA ASP A 118 -5.78 -18.98 0.80
C ASP A 118 -6.26 -20.30 0.22
N TYR A 119 -5.40 -21.00 -0.52
CA TYR A 119 -5.73 -22.31 -1.09
C TYR A 119 -5.91 -23.39 -0.02
N LEU A 120 -5.06 -23.41 0.99
CA LEU A 120 -5.20 -24.34 2.11
C LEU A 120 -6.53 -24.12 2.86
N ALA A 121 -6.89 -22.87 3.10
CA ALA A 121 -8.13 -22.53 3.78
C ALA A 121 -9.37 -22.88 2.94
N SER A 122 -9.26 -22.85 1.60
CA SER A 122 -10.33 -23.26 0.69
C SER A 122 -10.51 -24.76 0.57
N GLY A 123 -9.59 -25.55 1.13
CA GLY A 123 -9.64 -27.01 1.09
C GLY A 123 -9.07 -27.67 -0.16
N ILE A 124 -8.29 -26.92 -0.93
CA ILE A 124 -7.61 -27.45 -2.12
C ILE A 124 -6.25 -28.04 -1.78
#